data_5942c468ff479c3cd2951e19c33ed221
#
_entry.id   5942c468ff479c3cd2951e19c33ed221
#
_cell.length_a   1.000
_cell.length_b   1.000
_cell.length_c   1.000
_cell.angle_alpha   90.00
_cell.angle_beta   90.00
_cell.angle_gamma   90.00
#
_symmetry.space_group_name_H-M   'P 1'
#
loop_
_entity.id
_entity.type
_entity.pdbx_description
1 polymer ?
#
loop_
_entity_poly.entity_id
_entity_poly.type
_entity_poly.pdbx_seq_one_letter_code
_entity_poly.pdbx_strand_id
1 'polypeptide(L)'
;MIKEPNTLTAMEAVNSIASGSLSSVDLVQSCLDQISKTDNEINAWAYLDSKNALKQAEQCDRLRKEGKAIGPLHGVPVGLKDVIDTTDMPTQLGTPIFEGHQSYKDARIVERLRESGAVIMGKTVTTELAFMHPSKTRNPHDFNRTPGGSSSGSAAAVAANHVPIAVG
;
A
#
# COMPACT_ATOMS: atom_id res chain seq x y z
N MET A 1 -2.05 7.09 25.58
CA MET A 1 -1.06 7.44 24.54
C MET A 1 -1.81 7.59 23.22
N ILE A 2 -1.58 8.66 22.48
CA ILE A 2 -2.14 8.84 21.13
C ILE A 2 -1.42 7.81 20.24
N LYS A 3 -2.18 6.97 19.57
CA LYS A 3 -1.67 5.93 18.68
C LYS A 3 -1.09 6.61 17.42
N GLU A 4 0.12 6.22 16.99
CA GLU A 4 0.68 6.72 15.73
C GLU A 4 -0.23 6.32 14.57
N PRO A 5 -0.55 7.23 13.61
CA PRO A 5 -1.54 6.95 12.56
C PRO A 5 -1.25 5.68 11.75
N ASN A 6 0.01 5.40 11.41
CA ASN A 6 0.42 4.20 10.67
C ASN A 6 0.22 2.88 11.43
N THR A 7 -0.01 2.93 12.76
CA THR A 7 -0.28 1.73 13.58
C THR A 7 -1.76 1.41 13.73
N LEU A 8 -2.63 2.22 13.13
CA LEU A 8 -4.08 1.98 13.13
C LEU A 8 -4.43 0.76 12.27
N THR A 9 -5.39 -0.01 12.74
CA THR A 9 -6.04 -0.99 11.89
C THR A 9 -6.84 -0.29 10.77
N ALA A 10 -7.16 -0.99 9.70
CA ALA A 10 -7.97 -0.44 8.62
C ALA A 10 -9.29 0.14 9.11
N MET A 11 -9.97 -0.54 10.04
CA MET A 11 -11.25 -0.08 10.59
C MET A 11 -11.09 1.18 11.46
N GLU A 12 -10.03 1.23 12.29
CA GLU A 12 -9.73 2.44 13.07
C GLU A 12 -9.43 3.62 12.14
N ALA A 13 -8.66 3.40 11.07
CA ALA A 13 -8.35 4.42 10.06
C ALA A 13 -9.62 4.94 9.38
N VAL A 14 -10.47 4.04 8.87
CA VAL A 14 -11.77 4.39 8.25
C VAL A 14 -12.61 5.25 9.21
N ASN A 15 -12.78 4.82 10.45
CA ASN A 15 -13.61 5.53 11.44
C ASN A 15 -13.02 6.91 11.78
N SER A 16 -11.68 7.00 11.93
CA SER A 16 -11.00 8.25 12.25
C SER A 16 -11.08 9.26 11.09
N ILE A 17 -10.94 8.80 9.85
CA ILE A 17 -11.09 9.66 8.67
C ILE A 17 -12.55 10.09 8.52
N ALA A 18 -13.50 9.18 8.66
CA ALA A 18 -14.93 9.49 8.52
C ALA A 18 -15.39 10.53 9.54
N SER A 19 -14.93 10.42 10.80
CA SER A 19 -15.23 11.40 11.87
C SER A 19 -14.48 12.73 11.71
N GLY A 20 -13.43 12.77 10.88
CA GLY A 20 -12.56 13.95 10.72
C GLY A 20 -11.53 14.11 11.84
N SER A 21 -11.37 13.13 12.73
CA SER A 21 -10.34 13.15 13.78
C SER A 21 -8.93 12.87 13.22
N LEU A 22 -8.84 12.31 12.01
CA LEU A 22 -7.61 12.09 11.26
C LEU A 22 -7.84 12.51 9.80
N SER A 23 -6.85 13.13 9.16
CA SER A 23 -6.88 13.36 7.72
C SER A 23 -6.28 12.16 6.96
N SER A 24 -6.72 11.96 5.71
CA SER A 24 -6.09 10.97 4.83
C SER A 24 -4.62 11.31 4.58
N VAL A 25 -4.31 12.60 4.45
CA VAL A 25 -2.92 13.09 4.26
C VAL A 25 -2.05 12.72 5.46
N ASP A 26 -2.50 12.95 6.70
CA ASP A 26 -1.72 12.63 7.89
C ASP A 26 -1.46 11.12 8.01
N LEU A 27 -2.48 10.29 7.68
CA LEU A 27 -2.32 8.84 7.68
C LEU A 27 -1.31 8.38 6.63
N VAL A 28 -1.45 8.84 5.38
CA VAL A 28 -0.55 8.49 4.28
C VAL A 28 0.87 8.97 4.57
N GLN A 29 1.04 10.20 5.09
CA GLN A 29 2.35 10.72 5.47
C GLN A 29 2.99 9.87 6.57
N SER A 30 2.23 9.53 7.61
CA SER A 30 2.73 8.65 8.69
C SER A 30 3.18 7.27 8.17
N CYS A 31 2.46 6.70 7.20
CA CYS A 31 2.86 5.47 6.53
C CYS A 31 4.15 5.66 5.70
N LEU A 32 4.27 6.75 4.94
CA LEU A 32 5.47 7.07 4.15
C LEU A 32 6.69 7.29 5.04
N ASP A 33 6.53 7.97 6.17
CA ASP A 33 7.60 8.18 7.15
C ASP A 33 8.09 6.85 7.74
N GLN A 34 7.17 5.92 8.02
CA GLN A 34 7.51 4.58 8.50
C GLN A 34 8.24 3.77 7.41
N ILE A 35 7.78 3.82 6.16
CA ILE A 35 8.46 3.20 5.02
C ILE A 35 9.88 3.72 4.89
N SER A 36 10.06 5.05 4.93
CA SER A 36 11.37 5.68 4.80
C SER A 36 12.38 5.28 5.89
N LYS A 37 11.88 4.94 7.08
CA LYS A 37 12.70 4.51 8.22
C LYS A 37 13.14 3.05 8.14
N THR A 38 12.31 2.18 7.55
CA THR A 38 12.48 0.74 7.74
C THR A 38 12.57 -0.07 6.44
N ASP A 39 12.10 0.43 5.30
CA ASP A 39 12.02 -0.38 4.07
C ASP A 39 13.37 -0.65 3.41
N ASN A 40 14.40 0.15 3.69
CA ASN A 40 15.77 -0.13 3.27
C ASN A 40 16.31 -1.47 3.81
N GLU A 41 15.81 -1.92 4.96
CA GLU A 41 16.14 -3.22 5.54
C GLU A 41 15.12 -4.30 5.18
N ILE A 42 13.82 -3.95 5.17
CA ILE A 42 12.71 -4.89 4.95
C ILE A 42 12.55 -5.24 3.47
N ASN A 43 12.68 -4.27 2.57
CA ASN A 43 12.47 -4.42 1.13
C ASN A 43 11.06 -4.95 0.79
N ALA A 44 10.02 -4.33 1.35
CA ALA A 44 8.63 -4.70 1.09
C ALA A 44 8.09 -4.10 -0.21
N TRP A 45 8.67 -3.00 -0.71
CA TRP A 45 8.17 -2.28 -1.88
C TRP A 45 9.01 -2.55 -3.13
N ALA A 46 8.34 -2.93 -4.22
CA ALA A 46 8.91 -3.02 -5.56
C ALA A 46 8.85 -1.66 -6.28
N TYR A 47 7.77 -0.93 -6.04
CA TYR A 47 7.56 0.43 -6.54
C TYR A 47 6.71 1.22 -5.55
N LEU A 48 7.10 2.44 -5.23
CA LEU A 48 6.38 3.34 -4.33
C LEU A 48 6.19 4.69 -5.01
N ASP A 49 4.95 5.17 -5.13
CA ASP A 49 4.63 6.49 -5.67
C ASP A 49 4.11 7.43 -4.56
N SER A 50 5.04 7.92 -3.74
CA SER A 50 4.73 8.79 -2.61
C SER A 50 4.01 10.07 -3.02
N LYS A 51 4.37 10.65 -4.18
CA LYS A 51 3.75 11.90 -4.66
C LYS A 51 2.30 11.68 -5.07
N ASN A 52 2.03 10.61 -5.82
CA ASN A 52 0.67 10.30 -6.24
C ASN A 52 -0.19 9.83 -5.06
N ALA A 53 0.38 9.10 -4.11
CA ALA A 53 -0.32 8.70 -2.89
C ALA A 53 -0.79 9.91 -2.08
N LEU A 54 0.07 10.90 -1.85
CA LEU A 54 -0.31 12.15 -1.17
C LEU A 54 -1.36 12.94 -1.94
N LYS A 55 -1.25 13.03 -3.27
CA LYS A 55 -2.26 13.69 -4.12
C LYS A 55 -3.63 13.00 -4.02
N GLN A 56 -3.68 11.66 -3.99
CA GLN A 56 -4.91 10.91 -3.77
C GLN A 56 -5.49 11.20 -2.37
N ALA A 57 -4.64 11.24 -1.34
CA ALA A 57 -5.05 11.56 0.03
C ALA A 57 -5.63 12.98 0.16
N GLU A 58 -4.99 13.97 -0.45
CA GLU A 58 -5.51 15.36 -0.52
C GLU A 58 -6.89 15.41 -1.19
N GLN A 59 -7.07 14.65 -2.26
CA GLN A 59 -8.36 14.51 -2.92
C GLN A 59 -9.43 13.93 -1.99
N CYS A 60 -9.09 12.88 -1.25
CA CYS A 60 -9.99 12.28 -0.27
C CYS A 60 -10.40 13.30 0.80
N ASP A 61 -9.44 14.01 1.39
CA ASP A 61 -9.73 15.03 2.41
C ASP A 61 -10.60 16.16 1.89
N ARG A 62 -10.40 16.58 0.63
CA ARG A 62 -11.26 17.58 -0.01
C ARG A 62 -12.68 17.07 -0.18
N LEU A 63 -12.86 15.86 -0.73
CA LEU A 63 -14.20 15.26 -0.91
C LEU A 63 -14.95 15.10 0.41
N ARG A 64 -14.24 14.68 1.47
CA ARG A 64 -14.84 14.58 2.80
C ARG A 64 -15.32 15.94 3.31
N LYS A 65 -14.50 17.01 3.19
CA LYS A 65 -14.86 18.38 3.61
C LYS A 65 -16.05 18.94 2.83
N GLU A 66 -16.19 18.54 1.57
CA GLU A 66 -17.32 18.93 0.72
C GLU A 66 -18.62 18.14 1.00
N GLY A 67 -18.58 17.19 1.95
CA GLY A 67 -19.74 16.35 2.28
C GLY A 67 -20.13 15.37 1.17
N LYS A 68 -19.25 15.09 0.21
CA LYS A 68 -19.51 14.16 -0.88
C LYS A 68 -19.46 12.71 -0.38
N ALA A 69 -20.31 11.88 -0.97
CA ALA A 69 -20.32 10.44 -0.69
C ALA A 69 -18.94 9.84 -0.93
N ILE A 70 -18.48 9.06 0.03
CA ILE A 70 -17.18 8.42 0.03
C ILE A 70 -17.37 6.90 0.20
N GLY A 71 -16.50 6.15 -0.44
CA GLY A 71 -16.54 4.68 -0.36
C GLY A 71 -16.05 4.14 0.99
N PRO A 72 -16.19 2.83 1.20
CA PRO A 72 -15.89 2.19 2.49
C PRO A 72 -14.39 2.19 2.88
N LEU A 73 -13.49 2.48 1.95
CA LEU A 73 -12.04 2.59 2.20
C LEU A 73 -11.51 4.01 1.98
N HIS A 74 -12.40 5.01 2.07
CA HIS A 74 -12.05 6.39 1.76
C HIS A 74 -10.83 6.89 2.52
N GLY A 75 -9.78 7.23 1.77
CA GLY A 75 -8.53 7.78 2.29
C GLY A 75 -7.59 6.77 2.96
N VAL A 76 -7.92 5.49 2.94
CA VAL A 76 -7.09 4.44 3.55
C VAL A 76 -5.99 4.00 2.59
N PRO A 77 -4.70 4.03 3.00
CA PRO A 77 -3.59 3.58 2.17
C PRO A 77 -3.57 2.06 1.99
N VAL A 78 -3.31 1.62 0.75
CA VAL A 78 -3.29 0.21 0.35
C VAL A 78 -2.06 -0.09 -0.49
N GLY A 79 -1.37 -1.19 -0.19
CA GLY A 79 -0.32 -1.77 -1.03
C GLY A 79 -0.88 -2.84 -1.98
N LEU A 80 -0.37 -2.93 -3.20
CA LEU A 80 -0.76 -3.93 -4.18
C LEU A 80 0.42 -4.84 -4.51
N LYS A 81 0.23 -6.15 -4.46
CA LYS A 81 1.24 -7.10 -4.93
C LYS A 81 1.62 -6.84 -6.39
N ASP A 82 2.90 -6.94 -6.70
CA ASP A 82 3.46 -6.66 -8.02
C ASP A 82 3.18 -7.75 -9.08
N VAL A 83 2.01 -8.33 -9.02
CA VAL A 83 1.36 -9.16 -10.05
C VAL A 83 -0.01 -8.60 -10.42
N ILE A 84 -0.44 -7.53 -9.73
CA ILE A 84 -1.75 -6.90 -9.92
C ILE A 84 -1.56 -5.71 -10.84
N ASP A 85 -2.16 -5.77 -12.00
CA ASP A 85 -2.03 -4.73 -13.04
C ASP A 85 -2.62 -3.40 -12.62
N THR A 86 -1.85 -2.33 -12.88
CA THR A 86 -2.27 -0.94 -12.74
C THR A 86 -1.84 -0.13 -13.97
N THR A 87 -2.64 0.87 -14.33
CA THR A 87 -2.35 1.73 -15.48
C THR A 87 -1.33 2.82 -15.18
N ASP A 88 -1.11 3.12 -13.92
CA ASP A 88 -0.28 4.24 -13.44
C ASP A 88 1.05 3.81 -12.79
N MET A 89 1.27 2.51 -12.61
CA MET A 89 2.50 1.96 -12.02
C MET A 89 2.92 0.68 -12.76
N PRO A 90 4.23 0.38 -12.84
CA PRO A 90 4.71 -0.84 -13.46
C PRO A 90 4.22 -2.09 -12.73
N THR A 91 4.02 -3.18 -13.48
CA THR A 91 3.74 -4.53 -12.97
C THR A 91 4.82 -5.47 -13.48
N GLN A 92 5.79 -5.79 -12.62
CA GLN A 92 7.06 -6.39 -13.01
C GLN A 92 7.19 -7.87 -12.63
N LEU A 93 6.19 -8.42 -11.95
CA LEU A 93 6.09 -9.85 -11.58
C LEU A 93 7.30 -10.38 -10.79
N GLY A 94 8.07 -9.48 -10.13
CA GLY A 94 9.26 -9.86 -9.37
C GLY A 94 10.42 -10.41 -10.20
N THR A 95 10.47 -10.14 -11.50
CA THR A 95 11.51 -10.64 -12.42
C THR A 95 12.03 -9.53 -13.35
N PRO A 96 13.34 -9.52 -13.67
CA PRO A 96 13.90 -8.54 -14.61
C PRO A 96 13.34 -8.66 -16.02
N ILE A 97 12.73 -9.78 -16.41
CA ILE A 97 12.12 -9.98 -17.73
C ILE A 97 10.99 -8.96 -17.98
N PHE A 98 10.27 -8.58 -16.93
CA PHE A 98 9.16 -7.62 -17.00
C PHE A 98 9.51 -6.25 -16.40
N GLU A 99 10.80 -5.93 -16.26
CA GLU A 99 11.21 -4.63 -15.73
C GLU A 99 10.62 -3.48 -16.56
N GLY A 100 9.93 -2.56 -15.89
CA GLY A 100 9.25 -1.42 -16.50
C GLY A 100 7.98 -1.77 -17.29
N HIS A 101 7.51 -3.01 -17.25
CA HIS A 101 6.26 -3.38 -17.91
C HIS A 101 5.07 -2.59 -17.34
N GLN A 102 4.33 -1.93 -18.21
CA GLN A 102 3.16 -1.11 -17.88
C GLN A 102 1.91 -1.72 -18.49
N SER A 103 0.93 -2.06 -17.65
CA SER A 103 -0.38 -2.52 -18.14
C SER A 103 -1.19 -1.35 -18.73
N TYR A 104 -1.99 -1.63 -19.73
CA TYR A 104 -2.92 -0.67 -20.34
C TYR A 104 -4.28 -0.61 -19.60
N LYS A 105 -4.50 -1.50 -18.64
CA LYS A 105 -5.75 -1.61 -17.89
C LYS A 105 -5.49 -1.96 -16.44
N ASP A 106 -6.24 -1.33 -15.53
CA ASP A 106 -6.29 -1.72 -14.12
C ASP A 106 -6.93 -3.11 -13.97
N ALA A 107 -6.38 -3.94 -13.09
CA ALA A 107 -7.05 -5.16 -12.66
C ALA A 107 -8.36 -4.83 -11.94
N ARG A 108 -9.37 -5.71 -12.04
CA ARG A 108 -10.69 -5.47 -11.46
C ARG A 108 -10.66 -5.12 -9.98
N ILE A 109 -9.74 -5.70 -9.22
CA ILE A 109 -9.57 -5.39 -7.79
C ILE A 109 -9.09 -3.94 -7.59
N VAL A 110 -8.22 -3.43 -8.46
CA VAL A 110 -7.73 -2.04 -8.41
C VAL A 110 -8.85 -1.06 -8.70
N GLU A 111 -9.67 -1.33 -9.75
CA GLU A 111 -10.87 -0.53 -10.04
C GLU A 111 -11.76 -0.45 -8.79
N ARG A 112 -12.03 -1.58 -8.13
CA ARG A 112 -12.86 -1.64 -6.92
C ARG A 112 -12.25 -0.90 -5.72
N LEU A 113 -10.94 -0.97 -5.54
CA LEU A 113 -10.26 -0.23 -4.49
C LEU A 113 -10.37 1.29 -4.72
N ARG A 114 -10.17 1.75 -5.97
CA ARG A 114 -10.32 3.16 -6.33
C ARG A 114 -11.79 3.63 -6.16
N GLU A 115 -12.75 2.83 -6.61
CA GLU A 115 -14.20 3.09 -6.39
C GLU A 115 -14.56 3.16 -4.90
N SER A 116 -13.84 2.41 -4.05
CA SER A 116 -14.00 2.41 -2.59
C SER A 116 -13.30 3.59 -1.90
N GLY A 117 -12.59 4.43 -2.66
CA GLY A 117 -11.87 5.60 -2.15
C GLY A 117 -10.52 5.27 -1.51
N ALA A 118 -9.96 4.07 -1.72
CA ALA A 118 -8.65 3.72 -1.22
C ALA A 118 -7.54 4.55 -1.88
N VAL A 119 -6.48 4.83 -1.13
CA VAL A 119 -5.26 5.46 -1.63
C VAL A 119 -4.26 4.37 -2.01
N ILE A 120 -3.99 4.22 -3.31
CA ILE A 120 -3.01 3.23 -3.76
C ILE A 120 -1.60 3.81 -3.58
N MET A 121 -0.81 3.16 -2.70
CA MET A 121 0.54 3.62 -2.34
C MET A 121 1.60 3.20 -3.35
N GLY A 122 1.48 1.96 -3.87
CA GLY A 122 2.52 1.36 -4.70
C GLY A 122 2.36 -0.14 -4.87
N LYS A 123 3.41 -0.76 -5.40
CA LYS A 123 3.51 -2.20 -5.67
C LYS A 123 4.41 -2.85 -4.63
N THR A 124 3.89 -3.85 -3.93
CA THR A 124 4.65 -4.63 -2.95
C THR A 124 5.34 -5.83 -3.60
N VAL A 125 6.51 -6.21 -3.09
CA VAL A 125 7.32 -7.29 -3.65
C VAL A 125 6.57 -8.61 -3.69
N THR A 126 6.64 -9.27 -4.83
CA THR A 126 6.26 -10.67 -5.02
C THR A 126 7.51 -11.56 -5.13
N THR A 127 7.39 -12.84 -4.87
CA THR A 127 8.38 -13.80 -5.37
C THR A 127 8.35 -13.83 -6.90
N GLU A 128 9.45 -14.22 -7.54
CA GLU A 128 9.54 -14.24 -9.01
C GLU A 128 8.37 -15.02 -9.62
N LEU A 129 7.64 -14.37 -10.54
CA LEU A 129 6.43 -14.90 -11.20
C LEU A 129 5.39 -15.47 -10.22
N ALA A 130 5.36 -14.96 -8.99
CA ALA A 130 4.54 -15.48 -7.88
C ALA A 130 4.82 -16.96 -7.55
N PHE A 131 6.03 -17.47 -7.83
CA PHE A 131 6.41 -18.86 -7.64
C PHE A 131 7.24 -19.06 -6.35
N MET A 132 8.05 -20.12 -6.26
CA MET A 132 8.62 -20.62 -5.00
C MET A 132 9.95 -19.97 -4.58
N HIS A 133 10.67 -19.30 -5.50
CA HIS A 133 11.95 -18.69 -5.17
C HIS A 133 11.78 -17.51 -4.21
N PRO A 134 12.44 -17.49 -3.04
CA PRO A 134 12.30 -16.39 -2.07
C PRO A 134 12.69 -15.04 -2.68
N SER A 135 11.91 -14.00 -2.37
CA SER A 135 12.24 -12.62 -2.73
C SER A 135 13.30 -12.02 -1.78
N LYS A 136 13.77 -10.83 -2.11
CA LYS A 136 14.68 -10.05 -1.24
C LYS A 136 14.05 -9.54 0.06
N THR A 137 12.72 -9.61 0.19
CA THR A 137 11.98 -9.10 1.34
C THR A 137 12.33 -9.88 2.60
N ARG A 138 12.60 -9.16 3.68
CA ARG A 138 12.87 -9.74 5.00
C ARG A 138 11.64 -9.71 5.88
N ASN A 139 11.56 -10.67 6.81
CA ASN A 139 10.50 -10.70 7.80
C ASN A 139 10.73 -9.60 8.86
N PRO A 140 9.80 -8.65 9.06
CA PRO A 140 9.97 -7.58 10.04
C PRO A 140 10.14 -8.05 11.50
N HIS A 141 9.67 -9.27 11.82
CA HIS A 141 9.81 -9.85 13.15
C HIS A 141 11.16 -10.58 13.37
N ASP A 142 11.82 -11.01 12.28
CA ASP A 142 13.13 -11.66 12.31
C ASP A 142 13.82 -11.52 10.95
N PHE A 143 14.74 -10.59 10.81
CA PHE A 143 15.42 -10.29 9.54
C PHE A 143 16.28 -11.43 8.98
N ASN A 144 16.50 -12.50 9.75
CA ASN A 144 17.17 -13.71 9.27
C ASN A 144 16.21 -14.69 8.57
N ARG A 145 14.92 -14.34 8.50
CA ARG A 145 13.88 -15.17 7.90
C ARG A 145 13.18 -14.44 6.76
N THR A 146 12.69 -15.23 5.81
CA THR A 146 11.74 -14.75 4.80
C THR A 146 10.36 -14.52 5.43
N PRO A 147 9.57 -13.55 4.97
CA PRO A 147 8.17 -13.40 5.41
C PRO A 147 7.24 -14.44 4.78
N GLY A 148 7.77 -15.40 4.04
CA GLY A 148 7.00 -16.32 3.20
C GLY A 148 6.75 -15.75 1.81
N GLY A 149 5.78 -16.30 1.11
CA GLY A 149 5.43 -15.90 -0.27
C GLY A 149 4.15 -16.58 -0.76
N SER A 150 3.75 -16.25 -1.94
CA SER A 150 4.42 -15.37 -2.94
C SER A 150 4.23 -13.86 -2.66
N SER A 151 3.34 -13.45 -1.76
CA SER A 151 3.01 -12.06 -1.40
C SER A 151 3.92 -11.50 -0.29
N SER A 152 5.24 -11.76 -0.39
CA SER A 152 6.23 -11.44 0.65
C SER A 152 6.21 -9.97 1.05
N GLY A 153 6.20 -9.06 0.10
CA GLY A 153 6.15 -7.62 0.37
C GLY A 153 4.83 -7.17 0.99
N SER A 154 3.69 -7.73 0.54
CA SER A 154 2.38 -7.39 1.13
C SER A 154 2.30 -7.77 2.61
N ALA A 155 2.75 -8.98 2.95
CA ALA A 155 2.79 -9.43 4.34
C ALA A 155 3.75 -8.58 5.19
N ALA A 156 4.96 -8.30 4.67
CA ALA A 156 5.97 -7.50 5.37
C ALA A 156 5.53 -6.04 5.55
N ALA A 157 4.89 -5.43 4.54
CA ALA A 157 4.40 -4.05 4.61
C ALA A 157 3.34 -3.87 5.70
N VAL A 158 2.41 -4.81 5.83
CA VAL A 158 1.40 -4.75 6.90
C VAL A 158 2.05 -5.00 8.26
N ALA A 159 2.91 -6.01 8.39
CA ALA A 159 3.59 -6.34 9.65
C ALA A 159 4.52 -5.21 10.15
N ALA A 160 5.08 -4.41 9.24
CA ALA A 160 5.95 -3.26 9.56
C ALA A 160 5.18 -1.95 9.74
N ASN A 161 3.85 -1.97 9.70
CA ASN A 161 2.98 -0.78 9.74
C ASN A 161 3.28 0.23 8.61
N HIS A 162 3.67 -0.23 7.43
CA HIS A 162 3.80 0.60 6.23
C HIS A 162 2.44 0.97 5.66
N VAL A 163 1.47 0.08 5.79
CA VAL A 163 0.07 0.26 5.40
C VAL A 163 -0.83 -0.60 6.28
N PRO A 164 -2.08 -0.19 6.55
CA PRO A 164 -3.04 -1.01 7.30
C PRO A 164 -3.61 -2.18 6.48
N ILE A 165 -3.51 -2.12 5.14
CA ILE A 165 -4.02 -3.14 4.22
C ILE A 165 -3.03 -3.32 3.07
N ALA A 166 -2.84 -4.57 2.65
CA ALA A 166 -2.21 -4.90 1.37
C ALA A 166 -2.94 -6.06 0.69
N VAL A 167 -2.99 -6.02 -0.63
CA VAL A 167 -3.56 -7.10 -1.46
C VAL A 167 -2.42 -7.98 -1.96
N GLY A 168 -2.62 -9.32 -1.84
CA GLY A 168 -1.62 -10.31 -2.21
C GLY A 168 -2.16 -11.50 -2.98
#